data_0735ed1d9baa0f750137543046fdc444
#
_entry.id   0735ed1d9baa0f750137543046fdc444
#
_cell.length_a   1.000
_cell.length_b   1.000
_cell.length_c   1.000
_cell.angle_alpha   90.00
_cell.angle_beta   90.00
_cell.angle_gamma   90.00
#
_symmetry.space_group_name_H-M   'P 1'
#
loop_
_entity.id
_entity.type
_entity.pdbx_description
1 polymer ?
#
loop_
_entity_poly.entity_id
_entity_poly.type
_entity_poly.pdbx_seq_one_letter_code
_entity_poly.pdbx_strand_id
1 'polypeptide(L)'
;MSVKVVYNSSFGGFRLSTKAIRYFMELKGKTIFAYHKEGNTYRKIENPTDGDFEDWDVTLFDKDFGKSFNDYKQEHDDHYVSSYINAEGDYPRHDPELVKTVEDLGCEANGSCAHLKIKELKGDRYVINEYDGCERVVEPDDINWIIVEG
;
A
#
# COMPACT_ATOMS: atom_id res chain seq x y z
N MET A 1 7.05 12.91 20.11
CA MET A 1 7.37 12.08 18.92
C MET A 1 6.66 12.65 17.72
N SER A 2 7.38 12.77 16.64
CA SER A 2 6.77 13.25 15.40
C SER A 2 6.00 12.12 14.71
N VAL A 3 4.89 12.49 14.11
CA VAL A 3 4.09 11.58 13.29
C VAL A 3 4.57 11.69 11.84
N LYS A 4 4.76 10.55 11.20
CA LYS A 4 5.13 10.48 9.79
C LYS A 4 3.96 9.91 8.99
N VAL A 5 3.76 10.44 7.79
CA VAL A 5 2.64 10.08 6.91
C VAL A 5 3.19 9.68 5.54
N VAL A 6 2.75 8.54 5.04
CA VAL A 6 3.10 8.08 3.69
C VAL A 6 2.08 8.63 2.70
N TYR A 7 2.56 9.17 1.59
CA TYR A 7 1.69 9.69 0.54
C TYR A 7 2.32 9.44 -0.84
N ASN A 8 1.48 9.50 -1.86
CA ASN A 8 1.92 9.33 -3.24
C ASN A 8 2.09 10.69 -3.91
N SER A 9 3.28 10.98 -4.40
CA SER A 9 3.61 12.29 -5.00
C SER A 9 3.54 12.29 -6.53
N SER A 10 3.05 11.23 -7.15
CA SER A 10 2.93 11.15 -8.61
C SER A 10 1.49 10.96 -9.04
N PHE A 11 1.20 11.21 -10.31
CA PHE A 11 -0.11 10.88 -10.87
C PHE A 11 -0.23 9.37 -11.04
N GLY A 12 -1.46 8.83 -10.96
CA GLY A 12 -1.71 7.40 -11.10
C GLY A 12 -2.17 6.71 -9.83
N GLY A 13 -2.05 7.37 -8.68
CA GLY A 13 -2.58 6.87 -7.41
C GLY A 13 -1.57 6.18 -6.52
N PHE A 14 -1.93 6.12 -5.25
CA PHE A 14 -1.14 5.42 -4.24
C PHE A 14 -1.15 3.92 -4.53
N ARG A 15 0.04 3.32 -4.55
CA ARG A 15 0.14 1.88 -4.74
C ARG A 15 1.47 1.38 -4.16
N LEU A 16 1.39 0.34 -3.35
CA LEU A 16 2.57 -0.37 -2.88
C LEU A 16 2.99 -1.41 -3.92
N SER A 17 4.29 -1.65 -4.03
CA SER A 17 4.78 -2.79 -4.79
C SER A 17 4.38 -4.09 -4.06
N THR A 18 4.37 -5.21 -4.79
CA THR A 18 4.10 -6.52 -4.18
C THR A 18 5.10 -6.83 -3.08
N LYS A 19 6.37 -6.48 -3.31
CA LYS A 19 7.42 -6.62 -2.31
C LYS A 19 7.12 -5.82 -1.03
N ALA A 20 6.63 -4.59 -1.20
CA ALA A 20 6.27 -3.74 -0.06
C ALA A 20 5.08 -4.29 0.71
N ILE A 21 4.07 -4.83 0.02
CA ILE A 21 2.92 -5.45 0.68
C ILE A 21 3.37 -6.64 1.53
N ARG A 22 4.23 -7.49 0.97
CA ARG A 22 4.79 -8.61 1.73
C ARG A 22 5.50 -8.13 2.98
N TYR A 23 6.37 -7.15 2.84
CA TYR A 23 7.15 -6.59 3.94
C TYR A 23 6.23 -6.01 5.02
N PHE A 24 5.23 -5.23 4.61
CA PHE A 24 4.26 -4.61 5.49
C PHE A 24 3.44 -5.66 6.26
N MET A 25 2.95 -6.68 5.57
CA MET A 25 2.18 -7.75 6.21
C MET A 25 3.03 -8.56 7.18
N GLU A 26 4.29 -8.82 6.87
CA GLU A 26 5.21 -9.47 7.79
C GLU A 26 5.42 -8.64 9.06
N LEU A 27 5.57 -7.32 8.92
CA LEU A 27 5.68 -6.42 10.07
C LEU A 27 4.41 -6.44 10.94
N LYS A 28 3.25 -6.63 10.31
CA LYS A 28 1.97 -6.76 11.01
C LYS A 28 1.76 -8.14 11.64
N GLY A 29 2.67 -9.08 11.42
CA GLY A 29 2.56 -10.45 11.91
C GLY A 29 1.51 -11.27 11.19
N LYS A 30 1.13 -10.87 9.97
CA LYS A 30 0.13 -11.57 9.16
C LYS A 30 0.81 -12.51 8.18
N THR A 31 0.22 -13.70 8.01
CA THR A 31 0.68 -14.68 7.02
C THR A 31 0.00 -14.38 5.69
N ILE A 32 0.78 -14.35 4.62
CA ILE A 32 0.27 -14.18 3.27
C ILE A 32 0.76 -15.31 2.37
N PHE A 33 0.01 -15.58 1.32
CA PHE A 33 0.29 -16.65 0.36
C PHE A 33 0.39 -16.04 -1.04
N ALA A 34 1.48 -16.35 -1.74
CA ALA A 34 1.73 -15.83 -3.08
C ALA A 34 1.29 -16.84 -4.13
N TYR A 35 0.59 -16.36 -5.15
CA TYR A 35 0.10 -17.16 -6.26
C TYR A 35 0.51 -16.51 -7.57
N HIS A 36 0.95 -17.34 -8.50
CA HIS A 36 1.24 -16.92 -9.86
C HIS A 36 0.01 -17.18 -10.73
N LYS A 37 -0.48 -16.17 -11.42
CA LYS A 37 -1.64 -16.28 -12.30
C LYS A 37 -1.20 -16.74 -13.68
N GLU A 38 -1.73 -17.88 -14.13
CA GLU A 38 -1.51 -18.45 -15.46
C GLU A 38 -2.87 -18.64 -16.13
N GLY A 39 -3.23 -17.73 -17.05
CA GLY A 39 -4.58 -17.75 -17.63
C GLY A 39 -5.64 -17.54 -16.56
N ASN A 40 -6.53 -18.52 -16.37
CA ASN A 40 -7.58 -18.47 -15.36
C ASN A 40 -7.25 -19.26 -14.09
N THR A 41 -6.00 -19.68 -13.94
CA THR A 41 -5.57 -20.51 -12.81
C THR A 41 -4.52 -19.76 -11.99
N TYR A 42 -4.71 -19.76 -10.67
CA TYR A 42 -3.71 -19.29 -9.71
C TYR A 42 -2.96 -20.49 -9.16
N ARG A 43 -1.65 -20.44 -9.24
CA ARG A 43 -0.77 -21.52 -8.81
C ARG A 43 0.13 -21.03 -7.67
N LYS A 44 0.08 -21.74 -6.54
CA LYS A 44 0.81 -21.35 -5.34
C LYS A 44 2.33 -21.41 -5.55
N ILE A 45 3.01 -20.39 -5.07
CA ILE A 45 4.47 -20.35 -5.01
C ILE A 45 4.87 -20.78 -3.61
N GLU A 46 5.49 -21.98 -3.49
CA GLU A 46 5.76 -22.59 -2.17
C GLU A 46 6.83 -21.84 -1.38
N ASN A 47 7.89 -21.41 -2.01
CA ASN A 47 8.97 -20.68 -1.35
C ASN A 47 9.30 -19.44 -2.17
N PRO A 48 8.47 -18.38 -2.07
CA PRO A 48 8.66 -17.21 -2.92
C PRO A 48 10.01 -16.54 -2.67
N THR A 49 10.65 -16.14 -3.76
CA THR A 49 11.90 -15.38 -3.74
C THR A 49 11.60 -13.90 -3.97
N ASP A 50 12.61 -13.04 -3.76
CA ASP A 50 12.44 -11.61 -4.04
C ASP A 50 12.05 -11.34 -5.50
N GLY A 51 12.57 -12.16 -6.44
CA GLY A 51 12.20 -12.05 -7.85
C GLY A 51 10.73 -12.33 -8.12
N ASP A 52 10.12 -13.26 -7.36
CA ASP A 52 8.70 -13.55 -7.50
C ASP A 52 7.85 -12.32 -7.14
N PHE A 53 8.28 -11.51 -6.19
CA PHE A 53 7.55 -10.31 -5.77
C PHE A 53 7.75 -9.13 -6.73
N GLU A 54 8.59 -9.27 -7.73
CA GLU A 54 8.75 -8.30 -8.81
C GLU A 54 7.93 -8.67 -10.05
N ASP A 55 7.35 -9.88 -10.06
CA ASP A 55 6.54 -10.38 -11.17
C ASP A 55 5.11 -9.83 -11.08
N TRP A 56 4.64 -9.25 -12.18
CA TRP A 56 3.31 -8.63 -12.29
C TRP A 56 2.17 -9.64 -12.13
N ASP A 57 2.42 -10.91 -12.46
CA ASP A 57 1.42 -11.96 -12.41
C ASP A 57 1.31 -12.61 -11.02
N VAL A 58 2.10 -12.13 -10.05
CA VAL A 58 2.04 -12.63 -8.68
C VAL A 58 1.04 -11.82 -7.88
N THR A 59 0.10 -12.53 -7.26
CA THR A 59 -0.96 -11.97 -6.43
C THR A 59 -0.85 -12.53 -5.02
N LEU A 60 -1.12 -11.71 -4.03
CA LEU A 60 -1.05 -12.09 -2.62
C LEU A 60 -2.43 -12.25 -2.02
N PHE A 61 -2.61 -13.31 -1.22
CA PHE A 61 -3.84 -13.60 -0.50
C PHE A 61 -3.53 -13.85 0.97
N ASP A 62 -4.47 -13.57 1.84
CA ASP A 62 -4.33 -13.82 3.28
C ASP A 62 -4.86 -15.18 3.70
N LYS A 63 -5.29 -16.01 2.75
CA LYS A 63 -5.78 -17.36 2.98
C LYS A 63 -5.05 -18.34 2.06
N ASP A 64 -4.79 -19.54 2.59
CA ASP A 64 -4.23 -20.63 1.80
C ASP A 64 -5.35 -21.35 1.04
N PHE A 65 -5.35 -21.22 -0.28
CA PHE A 65 -6.32 -21.88 -1.17
C PHE A 65 -5.80 -23.22 -1.72
N GLY A 66 -4.70 -23.73 -1.17
CA GLY A 66 -4.07 -24.95 -1.67
C GLY A 66 -3.09 -24.67 -2.80
N LYS A 67 -2.70 -25.74 -3.51
CA LYS A 67 -1.67 -25.65 -4.55
C LYS A 67 -2.09 -24.83 -5.76
N SER A 68 -3.39 -24.82 -6.08
CA SER A 68 -3.92 -24.05 -7.18
C SER A 68 -5.42 -23.86 -7.01
N PHE A 69 -5.96 -22.83 -7.63
CA PHE A 69 -7.40 -22.60 -7.69
C PHE A 69 -7.73 -21.84 -8.96
N ASN A 70 -9.02 -21.89 -9.34
CA ASN A 70 -9.52 -21.24 -10.54
C ASN A 70 -10.10 -19.87 -10.17
N ASP A 71 -9.85 -18.85 -10.99
CA ASP A 71 -10.31 -17.48 -10.72
C ASP A 71 -11.83 -17.28 -10.86
N TYR A 72 -12.56 -18.31 -11.33
CA TYR A 72 -14.03 -18.28 -11.33
C TYR A 72 -14.63 -18.39 -9.93
N LYS A 73 -13.84 -18.75 -8.92
CA LYS A 73 -14.33 -18.81 -7.54
C LYS A 73 -14.24 -17.41 -6.92
N GLN A 74 -15.39 -16.81 -6.65
CA GLN A 74 -15.47 -15.46 -6.06
C GLN A 74 -14.89 -15.39 -4.66
N GLU A 75 -14.78 -16.51 -3.97
CA GLU A 75 -14.25 -16.57 -2.60
C GLU A 75 -12.84 -15.97 -2.48
N HIS A 76 -12.03 -16.06 -3.53
CA HIS A 76 -10.66 -15.54 -3.46
C HIS A 76 -10.60 -14.01 -3.35
N ASP A 77 -11.60 -13.29 -3.86
CA ASP A 77 -11.63 -11.84 -3.82
C ASP A 77 -11.71 -11.30 -2.40
N ASP A 78 -12.35 -12.04 -1.48
CA ASP A 78 -12.48 -11.65 -0.08
C ASP A 78 -11.15 -11.74 0.68
N HIS A 79 -10.19 -12.44 0.12
CA HIS A 79 -8.88 -12.69 0.74
C HIS A 79 -7.72 -12.05 -0.01
N TYR A 80 -8.03 -11.24 -1.02
CA TYR A 80 -7.02 -10.53 -1.80
C TYR A 80 -6.37 -9.42 -0.96
N VAL A 81 -5.05 -9.42 -0.94
CA VAL A 81 -4.29 -8.38 -0.24
C VAL A 81 -4.01 -7.26 -1.24
N SER A 82 -4.69 -6.16 -1.07
CA SER A 82 -4.62 -5.02 -1.99
C SER A 82 -3.29 -4.28 -1.90
N SER A 83 -2.78 -3.85 -3.05
CA SER A 83 -1.64 -2.94 -3.13
C SER A 83 -2.04 -1.48 -2.88
N TYR A 84 -3.33 -1.20 -2.83
CA TYR A 84 -3.87 0.13 -2.57
C TYR A 84 -4.24 0.27 -1.11
N ILE A 85 -3.69 1.27 -0.46
CA ILE A 85 -4.03 1.60 0.92
C ILE A 85 -4.76 2.93 0.92
N ASN A 86 -6.04 2.88 1.30
CA ASN A 86 -6.86 4.07 1.38
C ASN A 86 -6.42 4.94 2.56
N ALA A 87 -6.54 6.25 2.42
CA ALA A 87 -6.27 7.18 3.50
C ALA A 87 -7.19 6.95 4.70
N GLU A 88 -8.39 6.42 4.46
CA GLU A 88 -9.41 6.13 5.46
C GLU A 88 -9.71 4.63 5.48
N GLY A 89 -8.83 3.82 5.98
CA GLY A 89 -9.04 2.39 6.00
C GLY A 89 -8.50 1.76 7.26
N ASP A 90 -8.37 0.45 7.23
CA ASP A 90 -7.85 -0.34 8.34
C ASP A 90 -6.39 0.04 8.66
N TYR A 91 -5.68 0.51 7.64
CA TYR A 91 -4.29 0.93 7.78
C TYR A 91 -4.16 2.39 7.37
N PRO A 92 -4.13 3.32 8.32
CA PRO A 92 -3.96 4.73 7.98
C PRO A 92 -2.56 5.01 7.44
N ARG A 93 -2.43 6.12 6.73
CA ARG A 93 -1.15 6.50 6.13
C ARG A 93 -0.06 6.83 7.15
N HIS A 94 -0.42 7.01 8.41
CA HIS A 94 0.53 7.21 9.51
C HIS A 94 0.78 5.92 10.30
N ASP A 95 0.30 4.78 9.82
CA ASP A 95 0.57 3.48 10.45
C ASP A 95 2.08 3.27 10.55
N PRO A 96 2.62 2.98 11.76
CA PRO A 96 4.06 2.89 11.95
C PRO A 96 4.74 1.82 11.08
N GLU A 97 4.09 0.69 10.86
CA GLU A 97 4.65 -0.37 10.03
C GLU A 97 4.61 -0.01 8.55
N LEU A 98 3.59 0.76 8.11
CA LEU A 98 3.56 1.28 6.74
C LEU A 98 4.70 2.27 6.52
N VAL A 99 4.89 3.18 7.45
CA VAL A 99 6.01 4.15 7.40
C VAL A 99 7.33 3.41 7.34
N LYS A 100 7.52 2.41 8.21
CA LYS A 100 8.75 1.60 8.23
C LYS A 100 8.98 0.88 6.92
N THR A 101 7.93 0.34 6.30
CA THR A 101 8.02 -0.34 5.01
C THR A 101 8.61 0.58 3.95
N VAL A 102 8.08 1.80 3.86
CA VAL A 102 8.55 2.78 2.86
C VAL A 102 9.96 3.28 3.20
N GLU A 103 10.27 3.49 4.46
CA GLU A 103 11.61 3.90 4.89
C GLU A 103 12.67 2.83 4.56
N ASP A 104 12.35 1.56 4.83
CA ASP A 104 13.30 0.46 4.65
C ASP A 104 13.49 0.10 3.18
N LEU A 105 12.44 0.13 2.38
CA LEU A 105 12.49 -0.28 0.97
C LEU A 105 12.82 0.88 0.00
N GLY A 106 12.56 2.12 0.40
CA GLY A 106 12.80 3.26 -0.47
C GLY A 106 12.00 3.16 -1.76
N CYS A 107 12.65 3.35 -2.91
CA CYS A 107 11.96 3.30 -4.20
C CYS A 107 11.41 1.92 -4.55
N GLU A 108 11.90 0.87 -3.93
CA GLU A 108 11.37 -0.49 -4.13
C GLU A 108 9.98 -0.67 -3.53
N ALA A 109 9.53 0.27 -2.68
CA ALA A 109 8.18 0.25 -2.14
C ALA A 109 7.14 0.76 -3.15
N ASN A 110 7.57 1.47 -4.19
CA ASN A 110 6.66 2.08 -5.16
C ASN A 110 6.00 1.03 -6.05
N GLY A 111 4.68 0.99 -6.04
CA GLY A 111 3.92 0.22 -7.01
C GLY A 111 3.88 0.93 -8.37
N SER A 112 3.15 0.33 -9.31
CA SER A 112 3.03 0.86 -10.67
C SER A 112 2.54 2.32 -10.65
N CYS A 113 3.27 3.21 -11.31
CA CYS A 113 2.95 4.63 -11.43
C CYS A 113 2.94 5.41 -10.10
N ALA A 114 3.37 4.80 -9.00
CA ALA A 114 3.43 5.45 -7.70
C ALA A 114 4.83 6.00 -7.43
N HIS A 115 4.89 7.06 -6.64
CA HIS A 115 6.13 7.59 -6.10
C HIS A 115 5.87 7.97 -4.66
N LEU A 116 6.12 7.04 -3.76
CA LEU A 116 5.80 7.20 -2.35
C LEU A 116 6.83 8.05 -1.64
N LYS A 117 6.32 8.94 -0.79
CA LYS A 117 7.14 9.82 0.04
C LYS A 117 6.60 9.81 1.46
N ILE A 118 7.44 10.28 2.37
CA ILE A 118 7.09 10.40 3.78
C ILE A 118 7.15 11.87 4.17
N LYS A 119 6.09 12.36 4.78
CA LYS A 119 6.08 13.69 5.39
C LYS A 119 6.06 13.55 6.90
N GLU A 120 6.98 14.22 7.57
CA GLU A 120 6.96 14.34 9.01
C GLU A 120 6.08 15.53 9.38
N LEU A 121 5.08 15.29 10.23
CA LEU A 121 4.13 16.33 10.63
C LEU A 121 4.75 17.23 11.72
N LYS A 122 4.36 18.48 11.70
CA LYS A 122 4.68 19.43 12.77
C LYS A 122 3.75 19.27 13.96
N GLY A 123 2.52 18.82 13.70
CA GLY A 123 1.48 18.64 14.71
C GLY A 123 0.95 17.21 14.73
N ASP A 124 -0.32 17.08 15.08
CA ASP A 124 -0.96 15.80 15.34
C ASP A 124 -2.12 15.48 14.40
N ARG A 125 -2.34 16.30 13.39
CA ARG A 125 -3.48 16.12 12.47
C ARG A 125 -3.13 16.53 11.06
N TYR A 126 -3.79 15.89 10.10
CA TYR A 126 -3.58 16.14 8.68
C TYR A 126 -4.81 15.72 7.88
N VAL A 127 -4.87 16.21 6.66
CA VAL A 127 -5.74 15.63 5.63
C VAL A 127 -4.88 15.34 4.41
N ILE A 128 -5.33 14.41 3.57
CA ILE A 128 -4.71 14.14 2.28
C ILE A 128 -5.61 14.73 1.21
N ASN A 129 -5.07 15.68 0.46
CA ASN A 129 -5.72 16.21 -0.73
C ASN A 129 -5.19 15.45 -1.94
N GLU A 130 -6.07 14.99 -2.80
CA GLU A 130 -5.72 14.17 -3.94
C GLU A 130 -6.25 14.81 -5.23
N TYR A 131 -5.41 14.80 -6.27
CA TYR A 131 -5.80 15.20 -7.60
C TYR A 131 -5.19 14.21 -8.60
N ASP A 132 -6.04 13.49 -9.29
CA ASP A 132 -5.65 12.50 -10.32
C ASP A 132 -4.60 11.51 -9.79
N GLY A 133 -4.77 11.06 -8.55
CA GLY A 133 -3.86 10.12 -7.88
C GLY A 133 -2.68 10.77 -7.18
N CYS A 134 -2.35 12.01 -7.51
CA CYS A 134 -1.27 12.74 -6.83
C CYS A 134 -1.78 13.32 -5.53
N GLU A 135 -1.12 12.97 -4.44
CA GLU A 135 -1.54 13.31 -3.08
C GLU A 135 -0.67 14.39 -2.47
N ARG A 136 -1.26 15.16 -1.59
CA ARG A 136 -0.53 16.14 -0.78
C ARG A 136 -1.04 16.04 0.65
N VAL A 137 -0.10 15.97 1.60
CA VAL A 137 -0.42 15.99 3.03
C VAL A 137 -0.55 17.45 3.47
N VAL A 138 -1.70 17.79 4.02
CA VAL A 138 -2.00 19.18 4.44
C VAL A 138 -2.25 19.20 5.94
N GLU A 139 -1.50 20.04 6.63
CA GLU A 139 -1.69 20.30 8.04
C GLU A 139 -2.46 21.61 8.23
N PRO A 140 -3.04 21.86 9.42
CA PRO A 140 -3.81 23.10 9.65
C PRO A 140 -3.04 24.39 9.34
N ASP A 141 -1.73 24.41 9.62
CA ASP A 141 -0.90 25.58 9.37
C ASP A 141 -0.60 25.83 7.89
N ASP A 142 -0.84 24.82 7.03
CA ASP A 142 -0.64 24.96 5.58
C ASP A 142 -1.81 25.68 4.90
N ILE A 143 -2.89 25.94 5.62
CA ILE A 143 -4.10 26.54 5.07
C ILE A 143 -4.00 28.05 5.17
N ASN A 144 -4.11 28.72 4.01
CA ASN A 144 -4.18 30.18 3.95
C ASN A 144 -5.62 30.62 4.21
N TRP A 145 -5.91 30.92 5.47
CA TRP A 145 -7.23 31.37 5.86
C TRP A 145 -7.52 32.77 5.32
N ILE A 146 -8.73 32.96 4.80
CA ILE A 146 -9.21 34.29 4.46
C ILE A 146 -9.85 34.86 5.73
N ILE A 147 -9.29 35.95 6.20
CA ILE A 147 -9.80 36.61 7.41
C ILE A 147 -10.89 37.60 7.01
N VAL A 148 -12.08 37.41 7.55
CA VAL A 148 -13.20 38.32 7.31
C VAL A 148 -13.15 39.42 8.35
N GLU A 149 -12.99 40.66 7.88
CA GLU A 149 -12.98 41.83 8.74
C GLU A 149 -14.41 42.40 8.80
N GLY A 150 -14.83 42.78 9.97
CA GLY A 150 -16.12 43.34 10.16
C GLY A 150 -16.78 42.93 11.45
#